data_bab170db10992cef4fdb500e2e31ffab
#
_entry.id   bab170db10992cef4fdb500e2e31ffab
#
_cell.length_a   1.000
_cell.length_b   1.000
_cell.length_c   1.000
_cell.angle_alpha   90.00
_cell.angle_beta   90.00
_cell.angle_gamma   90.00
#
_symmetry.space_group_name_H-M   'P 1'
#
loop_
_entity.id
_entity.type
_entity.pdbx_description
1 polymer ?
#
loop_
_entity_poly.entity_id
_entity_poly.type
_entity_poly.pdbx_seq_one_letter_code
_entity_poly.pdbx_strand_id
1 'polypeptide(L)'
;LPSAGVVMFMLLTLLNLRMLVDAINNGPTWFTNYGLYGMQYGAKQVFGEIEDGLVRDPNQKYYLTSTWTNGADVLSRFFFDDPVPFQMGSIDTYIKELTPLDEDTIFIMVPEELEKMHESQKFTNVRTHKVIPYPDGKPGFYFVRLSYVDNIEEIFAAEQATRRALQEGRVTLQDGEEVQVAYSTLDMGEIFHIFDGDRTTLARTWEANPLKIVIQFDQPRAIETIRLRVGGEATRIEVDVWEIGNEKAIELTQELKAEADPRYAEIHLNEKLMVAEVEVRVTNLNNQEPAHVHLWEVQFLPARP
;
A
#
# COMPACT_ATOMS: atom_id res chain seq x y z
N LEU A 1 -25.70 21.37 -57.90
CA LEU A 1 -25.66 21.65 -56.47
C LEU A 1 -26.30 20.54 -55.58
N PRO A 2 -27.49 19.97 -55.89
CA PRO A 2 -28.04 18.89 -55.08
C PRO A 2 -27.20 17.57 -55.11
N SER A 3 -26.57 17.27 -56.23
CA SER A 3 -25.73 16.07 -56.39
C SER A 3 -24.46 16.09 -55.52
N ALA A 4 -23.80 17.24 -55.36
CA ALA A 4 -22.63 17.40 -54.51
C ALA A 4 -23.00 17.22 -53.02
N GLY A 5 -24.16 17.72 -52.58
CA GLY A 5 -24.67 17.53 -51.23
C GLY A 5 -24.99 16.07 -50.91
N VAL A 6 -25.58 15.34 -51.86
CA VAL A 6 -25.87 13.90 -51.70
C VAL A 6 -24.58 13.08 -51.62
N VAL A 7 -23.58 13.37 -52.48
CA VAL A 7 -22.27 12.71 -52.40
C VAL A 7 -21.58 12.96 -51.08
N MET A 8 -21.57 14.21 -50.60
CA MET A 8 -20.99 14.54 -49.28
C MET A 8 -21.71 13.85 -48.13
N PHE A 9 -23.03 13.81 -48.16
CA PHE A 9 -23.81 13.09 -47.17
C PHE A 9 -23.47 11.57 -47.13
N MET A 10 -23.38 10.95 -48.31
CA MET A 10 -22.98 9.54 -48.40
C MET A 10 -21.58 9.29 -47.85
N LEU A 11 -20.61 10.16 -48.16
CA LEU A 11 -19.24 10.07 -47.62
C LEU A 11 -19.21 10.20 -46.11
N LEU A 12 -19.94 11.18 -45.56
CA LEU A 12 -20.03 11.36 -44.10
C LEU A 12 -20.70 10.16 -43.42
N THR A 13 -21.75 9.60 -44.04
CA THR A 13 -22.44 8.41 -43.53
C THR A 13 -21.48 7.20 -43.52
N LEU A 14 -20.73 6.99 -44.59
CA LEU A 14 -19.74 5.90 -44.64
C LEU A 14 -18.63 6.06 -43.60
N LEU A 15 -18.12 7.30 -43.42
CA LEU A 15 -17.12 7.59 -42.38
C LEU A 15 -17.69 7.34 -40.98
N ASN A 16 -18.91 7.77 -40.69
CA ASN A 16 -19.55 7.52 -39.39
C ASN A 16 -19.79 6.03 -39.16
N LEU A 17 -20.22 5.26 -40.15
CA LEU A 17 -20.38 3.83 -40.05
C LEU A 17 -19.04 3.12 -39.78
N ARG A 18 -17.98 3.54 -40.47
CA ARG A 18 -16.63 3.02 -40.21
C ARG A 18 -16.15 3.34 -38.79
N MET A 19 -16.33 4.58 -38.33
CA MET A 19 -16.01 5.00 -36.96
C MET A 19 -16.82 4.21 -35.94
N LEU A 20 -18.11 3.97 -36.19
CA LEU A 20 -18.96 3.17 -35.30
C LEU A 20 -18.45 1.72 -35.15
N VAL A 21 -18.13 1.08 -36.29
CA VAL A 21 -17.54 -0.26 -36.30
C VAL A 21 -16.22 -0.30 -35.56
N ASP A 22 -15.34 0.68 -35.78
CA ASP A 22 -14.07 0.80 -35.08
C ASP A 22 -14.29 1.04 -33.57
N ALA A 23 -15.22 1.92 -33.19
CA ALA A 23 -15.55 2.16 -31.78
C ALA A 23 -16.08 0.91 -31.06
N ILE A 24 -16.92 0.12 -31.74
CA ILE A 24 -17.47 -1.12 -31.14
C ILE A 24 -16.38 -2.18 -30.97
N ASN A 25 -15.48 -2.34 -31.94
CA ASN A 25 -14.47 -3.39 -31.91
C ASN A 25 -13.22 -3.00 -31.13
N ASN A 26 -12.75 -1.77 -31.25
CA ASN A 26 -11.44 -1.32 -30.74
C ASN A 26 -11.56 -0.22 -29.67
N GLY A 27 -12.75 0.34 -29.43
CA GLY A 27 -12.98 1.38 -28.42
C GLY A 27 -12.43 1.04 -27.04
N PRO A 28 -12.54 -0.23 -26.56
CA PRO A 28 -11.93 -0.67 -25.31
C PRO A 28 -10.41 -0.52 -25.24
N THR A 29 -9.72 -0.41 -26.38
CA THR A 29 -8.25 -0.29 -26.45
C THR A 29 -7.76 1.12 -26.70
N TRP A 30 -8.66 2.09 -26.92
CA TRP A 30 -8.26 3.48 -27.30
C TRP A 30 -7.60 4.26 -26.18
N PHE A 31 -8.01 4.00 -24.92
CA PHE A 31 -7.51 4.71 -23.74
C PHE A 31 -7.12 3.71 -22.65
N THR A 32 -5.90 3.82 -22.14
CA THR A 32 -5.37 2.92 -21.13
C THR A 32 -6.27 2.83 -19.88
N ASN A 33 -6.77 3.97 -19.39
CA ASN A 33 -7.58 4.00 -18.17
C ASN A 33 -9.09 3.83 -18.37
N TYR A 34 -9.61 4.16 -19.55
CA TYR A 34 -11.05 4.08 -19.83
C TYR A 34 -11.41 3.08 -20.93
N GLY A 35 -10.45 2.66 -21.73
CA GLY A 35 -10.65 1.68 -22.78
C GLY A 35 -10.78 0.27 -22.22
N LEU A 36 -9.66 -0.29 -21.74
CA LEU A 36 -9.63 -1.67 -21.28
C LEU A 36 -10.27 -1.85 -19.90
N TYR A 37 -10.02 -0.92 -18.97
CA TYR A 37 -10.49 -1.01 -17.61
C TYR A 37 -11.87 -0.36 -17.39
N GLY A 38 -12.08 0.82 -17.93
CA GLY A 38 -13.31 1.57 -17.72
C GLY A 38 -14.51 1.08 -18.54
N MET A 39 -14.27 0.43 -19.68
CA MET A 39 -15.32 -0.12 -20.55
C MET A 39 -15.74 -1.54 -20.17
N GLN A 40 -15.16 -2.13 -19.13
CA GLN A 40 -15.49 -3.46 -18.60
C GLN A 40 -15.43 -4.57 -19.68
N TYR A 41 -14.52 -4.42 -20.63
CA TYR A 41 -14.31 -5.42 -21.67
C TYR A 41 -13.88 -6.74 -21.05
N GLY A 42 -14.33 -7.84 -21.63
CA GLY A 42 -13.94 -9.19 -21.24
C GLY A 42 -14.91 -9.91 -20.30
N ALA A 43 -15.88 -9.22 -19.71
CA ALA A 43 -16.83 -9.82 -18.75
C ALA A 43 -17.48 -11.08 -19.31
N LYS A 44 -18.11 -11.01 -20.48
CA LYS A 44 -18.75 -12.19 -21.12
C LYS A 44 -17.77 -13.32 -21.38
N GLN A 45 -16.55 -12.99 -21.81
CA GLN A 45 -15.53 -13.97 -22.17
C GLN A 45 -14.92 -14.62 -20.92
N VAL A 46 -14.60 -13.83 -19.91
CA VAL A 46 -14.01 -14.29 -18.65
C VAL A 46 -15.00 -15.10 -17.86
N PHE A 47 -16.21 -14.58 -17.66
CA PHE A 47 -17.25 -15.29 -16.90
C PHE A 47 -17.75 -16.53 -17.63
N GLY A 48 -17.86 -16.50 -18.96
CA GLY A 48 -18.18 -17.70 -19.73
C GLY A 48 -17.12 -18.79 -19.61
N GLU A 49 -15.82 -18.45 -19.58
CA GLU A 49 -14.76 -19.45 -19.35
C GLU A 49 -14.77 -20.01 -17.92
N ILE A 50 -15.12 -19.19 -16.91
CA ILE A 50 -15.32 -19.68 -15.53
C ILE A 50 -16.50 -20.67 -15.50
N GLU A 51 -17.64 -20.32 -16.11
CA GLU A 51 -18.83 -21.17 -16.17
C GLU A 51 -18.51 -22.50 -16.88
N ASP A 52 -17.90 -22.47 -18.06
CA ASP A 52 -17.46 -23.67 -18.79
C ASP A 52 -16.48 -24.51 -17.97
N GLY A 53 -15.61 -23.87 -17.20
CA GLY A 53 -14.67 -24.56 -16.32
C GLY A 53 -15.35 -25.27 -15.17
N LEU A 54 -16.33 -24.63 -14.53
CA LEU A 54 -17.14 -25.23 -13.46
C LEU A 54 -18.06 -26.36 -13.95
N VAL A 55 -18.53 -26.30 -15.19
CA VAL A 55 -19.22 -27.43 -15.82
C VAL A 55 -18.30 -28.64 -15.98
N ARG A 56 -17.04 -28.44 -16.34
CA ARG A 56 -16.01 -29.49 -16.47
C ARG A 56 -15.57 -30.06 -15.12
N ASP A 57 -15.34 -29.16 -14.16
CA ASP A 57 -14.92 -29.48 -12.78
C ASP A 57 -15.63 -28.55 -11.79
N PRO A 58 -16.71 -29.01 -11.15
CA PRO A 58 -17.47 -28.21 -10.17
C PRO A 58 -16.67 -27.78 -8.93
N ASN A 59 -15.51 -28.39 -8.66
CA ASN A 59 -14.65 -28.06 -7.53
C ASN A 59 -13.51 -27.12 -7.91
N GLN A 60 -13.39 -26.72 -9.18
CA GLN A 60 -12.34 -25.81 -9.62
C GLN A 60 -12.48 -24.46 -8.91
N LYS A 61 -11.39 -24.01 -8.30
CA LYS A 61 -11.30 -22.72 -7.62
C LYS A 61 -10.77 -21.67 -8.59
N TYR A 62 -11.39 -20.49 -8.56
CA TYR A 62 -10.97 -19.33 -9.33
C TYR A 62 -10.72 -18.13 -8.42
N TYR A 63 -9.66 -17.39 -8.73
CA TYR A 63 -9.34 -16.12 -8.11
C TYR A 63 -9.24 -15.05 -9.20
N LEU A 64 -10.26 -14.20 -9.29
CA LEU A 64 -10.42 -13.22 -10.35
C LEU A 64 -9.86 -11.86 -9.91
N THR A 65 -8.99 -11.27 -10.74
CA THR A 65 -8.55 -9.90 -10.52
C THR A 65 -9.72 -8.94 -10.39
N SER A 66 -9.66 -8.06 -9.40
CA SER A 66 -10.62 -6.97 -9.21
C SER A 66 -10.20 -5.66 -9.89
N THR A 67 -8.99 -5.62 -10.47
CA THR A 67 -8.40 -4.37 -10.99
C THR A 67 -8.80 -4.04 -12.43
N TRP A 68 -9.38 -4.98 -13.18
CA TRP A 68 -9.69 -4.85 -14.60
C TRP A 68 -10.96 -4.05 -14.91
N THR A 69 -11.81 -3.81 -13.90
CA THR A 69 -13.09 -3.08 -14.08
C THR A 69 -13.55 -2.43 -12.79
N ASN A 70 -14.32 -1.37 -12.89
CA ASN A 70 -15.01 -0.77 -11.75
C ASN A 70 -16.25 -1.58 -11.40
N GLY A 71 -16.35 -2.04 -10.13
CA GLY A 71 -17.49 -2.81 -9.65
C GLY A 71 -17.53 -4.23 -10.22
N ALA A 72 -16.40 -4.93 -10.27
CA ALA A 72 -16.33 -6.33 -10.72
C ALA A 72 -17.28 -7.25 -9.95
N ASP A 73 -17.48 -6.99 -8.66
CA ASP A 73 -18.43 -7.68 -7.77
C ASP A 73 -19.89 -7.45 -8.18
N VAL A 74 -20.23 -6.25 -8.62
CA VAL A 74 -21.58 -5.94 -9.13
C VAL A 74 -21.78 -6.57 -10.51
N LEU A 75 -20.78 -6.45 -11.38
CA LEU A 75 -20.82 -6.99 -12.74
C LEU A 75 -20.99 -8.51 -12.75
N SER A 76 -20.34 -9.22 -11.84
CA SER A 76 -20.43 -10.69 -11.74
C SER A 76 -21.86 -11.19 -11.49
N ARG A 77 -22.70 -10.42 -10.80
CA ARG A 77 -24.10 -10.77 -10.51
C ARG A 77 -25.02 -10.78 -11.73
N PHE A 78 -24.55 -10.29 -12.89
CA PHE A 78 -25.27 -10.45 -14.16
C PHE A 78 -25.04 -11.84 -14.78
N PHE A 79 -24.01 -12.55 -14.32
CA PHE A 79 -23.61 -13.83 -14.90
C PHE A 79 -23.80 -15.00 -13.93
N PHE A 80 -23.73 -14.75 -12.62
CA PHE A 80 -23.80 -15.75 -11.57
C PHE A 80 -24.79 -15.37 -10.49
N ASP A 81 -25.46 -16.37 -9.93
CA ASP A 81 -26.26 -16.23 -8.72
C ASP A 81 -25.33 -15.98 -7.50
N ASP A 82 -25.87 -15.39 -6.45
CA ASP A 82 -25.14 -15.17 -5.20
C ASP A 82 -25.21 -16.42 -4.29
N PRO A 83 -24.10 -16.93 -3.75
CA PRO A 83 -22.73 -16.41 -3.86
C PRO A 83 -22.07 -16.75 -5.20
N VAL A 84 -21.27 -15.80 -5.74
CA VAL A 84 -20.49 -16.07 -6.94
C VAL A 84 -19.49 -17.21 -6.72
N PRO A 85 -19.22 -18.06 -7.74
CA PRO A 85 -18.43 -19.28 -7.56
C PRO A 85 -16.91 -19.06 -7.66
N PHE A 86 -16.42 -17.87 -7.29
CA PHE A 86 -15.02 -17.51 -7.32
C PHE A 86 -14.71 -16.43 -6.28
N GLN A 87 -13.44 -16.30 -5.93
CA GLN A 87 -12.94 -15.21 -5.09
C GLN A 87 -12.45 -14.06 -5.97
N MET A 88 -12.52 -12.83 -5.45
CA MET A 88 -11.99 -11.64 -6.11
C MET A 88 -10.88 -11.00 -5.30
N GLY A 89 -9.85 -10.52 -5.98
CA GLY A 89 -8.75 -9.79 -5.39
C GLY A 89 -7.62 -9.56 -6.40
N SER A 90 -6.50 -9.03 -5.95
CA SER A 90 -5.31 -8.86 -6.75
C SER A 90 -4.22 -9.84 -6.37
N ILE A 91 -3.39 -10.25 -7.32
CA ILE A 91 -2.16 -11.00 -7.05
C ILE A 91 -1.22 -10.23 -6.10
N ASP A 92 -1.36 -8.91 -6.03
CA ASP A 92 -0.61 -8.05 -5.11
C ASP A 92 -0.71 -8.49 -3.65
N THR A 93 -1.84 -9.09 -3.23
CA THR A 93 -2.01 -9.65 -1.88
C THR A 93 -1.00 -10.77 -1.63
N TYR A 94 -0.85 -11.68 -2.58
CA TYR A 94 0.09 -12.81 -2.50
C TYR A 94 1.55 -12.40 -2.71
N ILE A 95 1.79 -11.25 -3.36
CA ILE A 95 3.14 -10.68 -3.52
C ILE A 95 3.60 -9.97 -2.24
N LYS A 96 2.69 -9.28 -1.55
CA LYS A 96 3.03 -8.42 -0.40
C LYS A 96 3.00 -9.17 0.93
N GLU A 97 2.12 -10.16 1.04
CA GLU A 97 1.87 -10.89 2.28
C GLU A 97 1.90 -12.39 2.02
N LEU A 98 2.46 -13.15 2.97
CA LEU A 98 2.44 -14.61 2.91
C LEU A 98 1.01 -15.11 3.17
N THR A 99 0.22 -15.15 2.11
CA THR A 99 -1.16 -15.65 2.13
C THR A 99 -1.17 -17.12 1.73
N PRO A 100 -1.95 -17.98 2.40
CA PRO A 100 -2.10 -19.38 2.00
C PRO A 100 -2.54 -19.48 0.53
N LEU A 101 -1.75 -20.19 -0.27
CA LEU A 101 -1.98 -20.37 -1.70
C LEU A 101 -2.36 -21.84 -1.96
N ASP A 102 -3.52 -22.02 -2.58
CA ASP A 102 -3.97 -23.32 -3.05
C ASP A 102 -3.52 -23.49 -4.51
N GLU A 103 -2.66 -24.46 -4.76
CA GLU A 103 -2.05 -24.71 -6.09
C GLU A 103 -3.09 -25.13 -7.15
N ASP A 104 -4.27 -25.60 -6.73
CA ASP A 104 -5.36 -25.92 -7.64
C ASP A 104 -6.19 -24.69 -8.07
N THR A 105 -5.93 -23.54 -7.46
CA THR A 105 -6.60 -22.29 -7.82
C THR A 105 -6.11 -21.77 -9.16
N ILE A 106 -7.05 -21.43 -10.05
CA ILE A 106 -6.76 -20.70 -11.28
C ILE A 106 -6.90 -19.20 -11.00
N PHE A 107 -5.77 -18.50 -11.09
CA PHE A 107 -5.73 -17.03 -11.04
C PHE A 107 -6.05 -16.47 -12.42
N ILE A 108 -6.97 -15.51 -12.46
CA ILE A 108 -7.33 -14.80 -13.68
C ILE A 108 -6.77 -13.38 -13.54
N MET A 109 -5.71 -13.10 -14.29
CA MET A 109 -4.91 -11.88 -14.19
C MET A 109 -4.91 -11.08 -15.48
N VAL A 110 -4.82 -9.77 -15.36
CA VAL A 110 -4.48 -8.88 -16.48
C VAL A 110 -2.97 -8.89 -16.75
N PRO A 111 -2.50 -8.42 -17.93
CA PRO A 111 -1.08 -8.46 -18.29
C PRO A 111 -0.16 -7.83 -17.23
N GLU A 112 -0.55 -6.70 -16.66
CA GLU A 112 0.22 -5.97 -15.65
C GLU A 112 0.38 -6.75 -14.34
N GLU A 113 -0.63 -7.52 -13.95
CA GLU A 113 -0.55 -8.38 -12.76
C GLU A 113 0.34 -9.60 -13.02
N LEU A 114 0.26 -10.17 -14.23
CA LEU A 114 1.15 -11.27 -14.61
C LEU A 114 2.62 -10.82 -14.62
N GLU A 115 2.91 -9.62 -15.13
CA GLU A 115 4.25 -9.04 -15.12
C GLU A 115 4.76 -8.83 -13.68
N LYS A 116 3.99 -8.19 -12.82
CA LYS A 116 4.33 -8.04 -11.40
C LYS A 116 4.58 -9.37 -10.70
N MET A 117 3.75 -10.38 -10.99
CA MET A 117 3.92 -11.72 -10.45
C MET A 117 5.27 -12.31 -10.85
N HIS A 118 5.68 -12.17 -12.14
CA HIS A 118 6.99 -12.62 -12.59
C HIS A 118 8.15 -11.83 -11.99
N GLU A 119 8.02 -10.50 -11.91
CA GLU A 119 9.04 -9.61 -11.34
C GLU A 119 9.28 -9.88 -9.85
N SER A 120 8.25 -10.29 -9.12
CA SER A 120 8.36 -10.59 -7.68
C SER A 120 9.29 -11.75 -7.36
N GLN A 121 9.52 -12.67 -8.32
CA GLN A 121 10.31 -13.90 -8.16
C GLN A 121 9.83 -14.82 -7.01
N LYS A 122 8.62 -14.61 -6.52
CA LYS A 122 8.02 -15.37 -5.40
C LYS A 122 7.28 -16.62 -5.86
N PHE A 123 7.06 -16.78 -7.17
CA PHE A 123 6.23 -17.84 -7.71
C PHE A 123 7.00 -18.76 -8.66
N THR A 124 6.62 -20.03 -8.65
CA THR A 124 7.15 -21.11 -9.51
C THR A 124 5.99 -21.90 -10.11
N ASN A 125 6.30 -22.90 -10.92
CA ASN A 125 5.31 -23.78 -11.56
C ASN A 125 4.20 -23.03 -12.31
N VAL A 126 4.50 -21.84 -12.82
CA VAL A 126 3.55 -20.99 -13.53
C VAL A 126 3.07 -21.69 -14.82
N ARG A 127 1.77 -22.02 -14.86
CA ARG A 127 1.15 -22.72 -16.02
C ARG A 127 -0.05 -21.91 -16.50
N THR A 128 0.08 -21.36 -17.71
CA THR A 128 -1.05 -20.70 -18.38
C THR A 128 -1.96 -21.74 -19.04
N HIS A 129 -3.20 -21.84 -18.58
CA HIS A 129 -4.22 -22.72 -19.12
C HIS A 129 -4.94 -22.10 -20.31
N LYS A 130 -5.20 -20.80 -20.24
CA LYS A 130 -5.92 -20.05 -21.27
C LYS A 130 -5.49 -18.61 -21.29
N VAL A 131 -5.59 -18.00 -22.46
CA VAL A 131 -5.46 -16.55 -22.64
C VAL A 131 -6.67 -16.08 -23.43
N ILE A 132 -7.38 -15.09 -22.91
CA ILE A 132 -8.45 -14.39 -23.60
C ILE A 132 -7.87 -13.10 -24.16
N PRO A 133 -7.90 -12.90 -25.49
CA PRO A 133 -7.37 -11.69 -26.08
C PRO A 133 -8.30 -10.50 -25.94
N TYR A 134 -7.74 -9.33 -25.97
CA TYR A 134 -8.46 -8.08 -26.19
C TYR A 134 -8.94 -7.96 -27.66
N PRO A 135 -9.84 -7.02 -27.98
CA PRO A 135 -10.33 -6.83 -29.35
C PRO A 135 -9.26 -6.54 -30.39
N ASP A 136 -8.12 -5.97 -29.98
CA ASP A 136 -6.96 -5.71 -30.83
C ASP A 136 -6.05 -6.95 -31.04
N GLY A 137 -6.43 -8.08 -30.46
CA GLY A 137 -5.69 -9.34 -30.55
C GLY A 137 -4.55 -9.51 -29.55
N LYS A 138 -4.25 -8.49 -28.75
CA LYS A 138 -3.25 -8.64 -27.68
C LYS A 138 -3.79 -9.49 -26.55
N PRO A 139 -2.91 -10.19 -25.80
CA PRO A 139 -3.31 -10.93 -24.60
C PRO A 139 -4.01 -9.99 -23.60
N GLY A 140 -5.15 -10.43 -23.07
CA GLY A 140 -5.97 -9.64 -22.15
C GLY A 140 -6.10 -10.26 -20.78
N PHE A 141 -6.59 -11.50 -20.70
CA PHE A 141 -6.78 -12.20 -19.44
C PHE A 141 -6.06 -13.54 -19.47
N TYR A 142 -5.22 -13.77 -18.49
CA TYR A 142 -4.46 -14.99 -18.32
C TYR A 142 -5.07 -15.85 -17.23
N PHE A 143 -5.38 -17.10 -17.54
CA PHE A 143 -5.82 -18.13 -16.59
C PHE A 143 -4.61 -18.95 -16.19
N VAL A 144 -4.10 -18.76 -15.00
CA VAL A 144 -2.78 -19.24 -14.57
C VAL A 144 -2.90 -20.02 -13.27
N ARG A 145 -2.26 -21.20 -13.21
CA ARG A 145 -1.90 -21.85 -11.94
C ARG A 145 -0.47 -21.52 -11.60
N LEU A 146 -0.20 -21.39 -10.32
CA LEU A 146 1.11 -21.06 -9.79
C LEU A 146 1.27 -21.62 -8.38
N SER A 147 2.51 -21.77 -7.95
CA SER A 147 2.88 -22.12 -6.57
C SER A 147 3.89 -21.11 -6.08
N TYR A 148 4.03 -20.96 -4.77
CA TYR A 148 5.19 -20.27 -4.22
C TYR A 148 6.48 -21.03 -4.48
N VAL A 149 7.61 -20.32 -4.47
CA VAL A 149 8.94 -20.93 -4.43
C VAL A 149 9.17 -21.62 -3.08
N ASP A 150 10.04 -22.62 -3.03
CA ASP A 150 10.27 -23.43 -1.82
C ASP A 150 10.75 -22.60 -0.61
N ASN A 151 11.49 -21.52 -0.84
CA ASN A 151 12.03 -20.63 0.19
C ASN A 151 11.20 -19.36 0.41
N ILE A 152 9.91 -19.41 0.13
CA ILE A 152 9.03 -18.21 0.20
C ILE A 152 8.99 -17.57 1.58
N GLU A 153 9.00 -18.37 2.66
CA GLU A 153 9.00 -17.87 4.03
C GLU A 153 10.26 -17.06 4.33
N GLU A 154 11.42 -17.51 3.84
CA GLU A 154 12.69 -16.78 3.99
C GLU A 154 12.67 -15.46 3.25
N ILE A 155 12.09 -15.43 2.03
CA ILE A 155 11.95 -14.21 1.22
C ILE A 155 11.08 -13.18 1.96
N PHE A 156 9.91 -13.57 2.43
CA PHE A 156 9.03 -12.67 3.18
C PHE A 156 9.66 -12.20 4.49
N ALA A 157 10.36 -13.08 5.20
CA ALA A 157 11.07 -12.71 6.43
C ALA A 157 12.20 -11.71 6.16
N ALA A 158 12.96 -11.86 5.07
CA ALA A 158 14.01 -10.93 4.67
C ALA A 158 13.44 -9.57 4.26
N GLU A 159 12.36 -9.55 3.49
CA GLU A 159 11.67 -8.31 3.12
C GLU A 159 11.13 -7.59 4.35
N GLN A 160 10.49 -8.33 5.26
CA GLN A 160 9.96 -7.77 6.51
C GLN A 160 11.10 -7.19 7.37
N ALA A 161 12.23 -7.90 7.49
CA ALA A 161 13.40 -7.40 8.20
C ALA A 161 13.91 -6.10 7.57
N THR A 162 13.95 -6.00 6.24
CA THR A 162 14.34 -4.78 5.52
C THR A 162 13.36 -3.63 5.79
N ARG A 163 12.06 -3.90 5.75
CA ARG A 163 11.02 -2.88 6.04
C ARG A 163 11.01 -2.42 7.50
N ARG A 164 11.50 -3.25 8.42
CA ARG A 164 11.64 -2.94 9.86
C ARG A 164 13.01 -2.37 10.23
N ALA A 165 13.98 -2.36 9.32
CA ALA A 165 15.29 -1.79 9.57
C ALA A 165 15.20 -0.28 9.81
N LEU A 166 16.11 0.22 10.66
CA LEU A 166 16.23 1.67 10.87
C LEU A 166 16.90 2.30 9.64
N GLN A 167 16.38 3.44 9.25
CA GLN A 167 16.98 4.32 8.27
C GLN A 167 17.72 5.45 8.98
N GLU A 168 18.78 5.95 8.38
CA GLU A 168 19.57 7.05 8.92
C GLU A 168 19.35 8.31 8.09
N GLY A 169 19.36 9.46 8.74
CA GLY A 169 19.21 10.77 8.09
C GLY A 169 19.64 11.92 8.98
N ARG A 170 19.52 13.12 8.44
CA ARG A 170 19.66 14.39 9.20
C ARG A 170 18.39 15.20 9.04
N VAL A 171 17.97 15.84 10.09
CA VAL A 171 16.80 16.73 10.09
C VAL A 171 17.15 18.03 10.80
N THR A 172 16.43 19.09 10.43
CA THR A 172 16.51 20.39 11.09
C THR A 172 15.34 20.50 12.06
N LEU A 173 15.63 20.76 13.32
CA LEU A 173 14.62 21.02 14.35
C LEU A 173 14.01 22.42 14.18
N GLN A 174 12.89 22.69 14.87
CA GLN A 174 12.17 23.98 14.79
C GLN A 174 13.01 25.20 15.18
N ASP A 175 14.04 25.03 16.01
CA ASP A 175 14.98 26.08 16.41
C ASP A 175 16.16 26.26 15.43
N GLY A 176 16.20 25.47 14.34
CA GLY A 176 17.22 25.54 13.30
C GLY A 176 18.44 24.65 13.56
N GLU A 177 18.49 23.91 14.65
CA GLU A 177 19.57 22.94 14.92
C GLU A 177 19.43 21.71 14.01
N GLU A 178 20.54 21.27 13.42
CA GLU A 178 20.60 19.99 12.71
C GLU A 178 20.97 18.85 13.65
N VAL A 179 20.26 17.72 13.50
CA VAL A 179 20.48 16.51 14.31
C VAL A 179 20.57 15.28 13.42
N GLN A 180 21.30 14.28 13.88
CA GLN A 180 21.27 12.96 13.25
C GLN A 180 20.08 12.18 13.78
N VAL A 181 19.40 11.44 12.89
CA VAL A 181 18.28 10.59 13.26
C VAL A 181 18.42 9.20 12.65
N ALA A 182 18.10 8.18 13.46
CA ALA A 182 17.84 6.83 12.96
C ALA A 182 16.38 6.48 13.28
N TYR A 183 15.62 6.03 12.28
CA TYR A 183 14.17 5.89 12.42
C TYR A 183 13.62 4.68 11.66
N SER A 184 12.51 4.14 12.13
CA SER A 184 11.78 3.05 11.46
C SER A 184 11.32 3.48 10.07
N THR A 185 11.36 2.57 9.10
CA THR A 185 10.87 2.81 7.74
C THR A 185 9.43 3.31 7.74
N LEU A 186 9.19 4.40 7.00
CA LEU A 186 7.90 5.06 6.86
C LEU A 186 7.23 4.63 5.55
N ASP A 187 5.90 4.53 5.56
CA ASP A 187 5.08 4.33 4.34
C ASP A 187 4.34 5.60 3.93
N MET A 188 4.24 6.58 4.82
CA MET A 188 3.65 7.88 4.56
C MET A 188 4.42 8.99 5.28
N GLY A 189 4.61 10.12 4.58
CA GLY A 189 5.37 11.26 5.08
C GLY A 189 6.87 11.03 5.05
N GLU A 190 7.58 12.02 5.55
CA GLU A 190 9.03 12.04 5.65
C GLU A 190 9.43 12.31 7.10
N ILE A 191 10.60 11.86 7.53
CA ILE A 191 11.02 12.01 8.93
C ILE A 191 11.09 13.47 9.39
N PHE A 192 11.42 14.42 8.51
CA PHE A 192 11.46 15.84 8.86
C PHE A 192 10.08 16.41 9.19
N HIS A 193 8.97 15.82 8.71
CA HIS A 193 7.61 16.27 8.99
C HIS A 193 7.27 16.26 10.48
N ILE A 194 7.92 15.41 11.27
CA ILE A 194 7.67 15.37 12.72
C ILE A 194 8.47 16.43 13.50
N PHE A 195 9.30 17.21 12.80
CA PHE A 195 10.13 18.27 13.40
C PHE A 195 9.88 19.65 12.79
N ASP A 196 9.01 19.76 11.78
CA ASP A 196 8.81 20.99 10.97
C ASP A 196 7.86 22.01 11.63
N GLY A 197 7.14 21.63 12.69
CA GLY A 197 6.16 22.49 13.37
C GLY A 197 4.84 22.65 12.63
N ASP A 198 4.67 22.00 11.49
CA ASP A 198 3.41 21.96 10.75
C ASP A 198 2.49 20.88 11.30
N ARG A 199 1.37 21.28 11.85
CA ARG A 199 0.37 20.38 12.44
C ARG A 199 -0.41 19.55 11.42
N THR A 200 -0.22 19.80 10.14
CA THR A 200 -0.93 19.08 9.05
C THR A 200 -0.10 17.95 8.46
N THR A 201 1.22 17.97 8.66
CA THR A 201 2.15 16.93 8.25
C THR A 201 2.28 15.82 9.29
N LEU A 202 2.66 14.64 8.88
CA LEU A 202 2.88 13.48 9.74
C LEU A 202 3.88 12.49 9.12
N ALA A 203 4.41 11.62 9.96
CA ALA A 203 5.08 10.39 9.58
C ALA A 203 4.28 9.18 10.05
N ARG A 204 4.21 8.13 9.22
CA ARG A 204 3.51 6.89 9.53
C ARG A 204 4.36 5.68 9.19
N THR A 205 4.35 4.70 10.08
CA THR A 205 4.91 3.38 9.77
C THR A 205 3.85 2.46 9.18
N TRP A 206 4.29 1.52 8.35
CA TRP A 206 3.42 0.42 7.91
C TRP A 206 3.57 -0.78 8.84
N GLU A 207 4.79 -1.28 9.00
CA GLU A 207 5.06 -2.56 9.67
C GLU A 207 5.84 -2.43 10.97
N ALA A 208 6.49 -1.28 11.18
CA ALA A 208 7.19 -1.05 12.43
C ALA A 208 6.21 -0.60 13.52
N ASN A 209 5.97 -1.47 14.47
CA ASN A 209 5.27 -1.18 15.70
C ASN A 209 6.09 -1.82 16.84
N PRO A 210 6.83 -1.01 17.61
CA PRO A 210 6.81 0.45 17.70
C PRO A 210 7.48 1.19 16.51
N LEU A 211 7.03 2.42 16.27
CA LEU A 211 7.84 3.43 15.58
C LEU A 211 8.99 3.79 16.50
N LYS A 212 10.22 3.56 16.05
CA LYS A 212 11.44 3.89 16.78
C LYS A 212 12.13 5.07 16.11
N ILE A 213 12.57 6.05 16.90
CA ILE A 213 13.36 7.18 16.46
C ILE A 213 14.47 7.39 17.48
N VAL A 214 15.73 7.41 17.00
CA VAL A 214 16.90 7.78 17.78
C VAL A 214 17.37 9.13 17.28
N ILE A 215 17.49 10.10 18.16
CA ILE A 215 17.92 11.46 17.86
C ILE A 215 19.24 11.73 18.59
N GLN A 216 20.30 12.02 17.82
CA GLN A 216 21.61 12.38 18.36
C GLN A 216 21.84 13.87 18.11
N PHE A 217 22.06 14.62 19.18
CA PHE A 217 22.36 16.04 19.13
C PHE A 217 23.85 16.25 18.86
N ASP A 218 24.20 17.07 17.85
CA ASP A 218 25.59 17.43 17.55
C ASP A 218 26.25 18.15 18.76
N GLN A 219 25.45 18.89 19.52
CA GLN A 219 25.83 19.46 20.82
C GLN A 219 24.75 19.11 21.86
N PRO A 220 25.16 18.67 23.07
CA PRO A 220 24.21 18.40 24.14
C PRO A 220 23.34 19.61 24.44
N ARG A 221 22.02 19.40 24.53
CA ARG A 221 21.07 20.48 24.77
C ARG A 221 20.29 20.30 26.07
N ALA A 222 19.89 21.44 26.64
CA ALA A 222 19.11 21.46 27.86
C ALA A 222 17.64 21.16 27.57
N ILE A 223 17.13 20.02 28.03
CA ILE A 223 15.76 19.57 27.84
C ILE A 223 15.11 19.37 29.21
N GLU A 224 13.88 19.80 29.37
CA GLU A 224 13.04 19.52 30.53
C GLU A 224 11.78 18.74 30.15
N THR A 225 11.27 18.93 28.93
CA THR A 225 10.06 18.26 28.46
C THR A 225 10.23 17.80 27.01
N ILE A 226 9.85 16.57 26.75
CA ILE A 226 9.70 16.03 25.41
C ILE A 226 8.21 15.95 25.13
N ARG A 227 7.74 16.67 24.11
CA ARG A 227 6.35 16.70 23.71
C ARG A 227 6.18 15.99 22.39
N LEU A 228 5.23 15.06 22.34
CA LEU A 228 4.86 14.34 21.12
C LEU A 228 3.41 14.62 20.76
N ARG A 229 3.11 14.68 19.45
CA ARG A 229 1.74 14.70 18.94
C ARG A 229 1.47 13.41 18.19
N VAL A 230 0.65 12.53 18.79
CA VAL A 230 0.39 11.17 18.32
C VAL A 230 -1.05 10.99 17.87
N GLY A 231 -1.35 9.91 17.15
CA GLY A 231 -2.69 9.53 16.71
C GLY A 231 -3.66 9.19 17.85
N GLY A 232 -4.92 9.00 17.49
CA GLY A 232 -6.03 8.79 18.43
C GLY A 232 -6.12 7.39 19.02
N GLU A 233 -5.40 6.40 18.49
CA GLU A 233 -5.39 5.03 19.01
C GLU A 233 -4.74 4.95 20.39
N ALA A 234 -5.09 3.91 21.17
CA ALA A 234 -4.40 3.62 22.42
C ALA A 234 -2.89 3.44 22.13
N THR A 235 -2.06 4.19 22.83
CA THR A 235 -0.64 4.33 22.49
C THR A 235 0.22 4.25 23.74
N ARG A 236 1.34 3.51 23.68
CA ARG A 236 2.42 3.56 24.65
C ARG A 236 3.58 4.34 24.05
N ILE A 237 4.10 5.28 24.81
CA ILE A 237 5.28 6.08 24.48
C ILE A 237 6.35 5.73 25.51
N GLU A 238 7.51 5.28 25.02
CA GLU A 238 8.70 5.02 25.82
C GLU A 238 9.80 5.94 25.31
N VAL A 239 10.47 6.60 26.24
CA VAL A 239 11.55 7.54 25.93
C VAL A 239 12.74 7.24 26.81
N ASP A 240 13.86 6.97 26.17
CA ASP A 240 15.15 6.81 26.82
C ASP A 240 15.99 8.05 26.53
N VAL A 241 16.56 8.63 27.57
CA VAL A 241 17.31 9.89 27.49
C VAL A 241 18.72 9.66 28.04
N TRP A 242 19.75 9.97 27.24
CA TRP A 242 21.13 9.92 27.65
C TRP A 242 21.66 11.34 27.92
N GLU A 243 22.02 11.56 29.16
CA GLU A 243 22.74 12.78 29.56
C GLU A 243 24.20 12.68 29.16
N ILE A 244 24.81 13.83 28.86
CA ILE A 244 26.24 13.89 28.53
C ILE A 244 27.11 13.28 29.64
N GLY A 245 27.98 12.34 29.25
CA GLY A 245 28.89 11.68 30.18
C GLY A 245 28.26 10.58 31.03
N ASN A 246 27.00 10.26 30.81
CA ASN A 246 26.29 9.18 31.49
C ASN A 246 26.01 8.03 30.50
N GLU A 247 26.49 6.82 30.80
CA GLU A 247 26.25 5.63 29.95
C GLU A 247 24.86 5.04 30.14
N LYS A 248 24.17 5.35 31.23
CA LYS A 248 22.85 4.82 31.54
C LYS A 248 21.75 5.79 31.15
N ALA A 249 20.80 5.31 30.38
CA ALA A 249 19.63 6.07 30.03
C ALA A 249 18.69 6.30 31.23
N ILE A 250 17.98 7.42 31.19
CA ILE A 250 16.79 7.66 32.01
C ILE A 250 15.61 7.18 31.19
N GLU A 251 14.92 6.14 31.68
CA GLU A 251 13.80 5.50 31.03
C GLU A 251 12.47 6.10 31.53
N LEU A 252 11.63 6.55 30.62
CA LEU A 252 10.34 7.18 30.88
C LEU A 252 9.28 6.49 30.04
N THR A 253 8.08 6.27 30.62
CA THR A 253 6.99 5.63 29.91
C THR A 253 5.67 6.35 30.20
N GLN A 254 4.85 6.54 29.16
CA GLN A 254 3.50 7.06 29.26
C GLN A 254 2.54 6.26 28.40
N GLU A 255 1.38 5.89 28.95
CA GLU A 255 0.30 5.28 28.20
C GLU A 255 -0.85 6.27 28.00
N LEU A 256 -1.38 6.31 26.78
CA LEU A 256 -2.52 7.12 26.39
C LEU A 256 -3.66 6.19 25.98
N LYS A 257 -4.86 6.46 26.51
CA LYS A 257 -6.08 5.75 26.07
C LYS A 257 -6.51 6.28 24.70
N ALA A 258 -7.25 5.48 23.94
CA ALA A 258 -7.85 5.94 22.69
C ALA A 258 -8.78 7.14 22.93
N GLU A 259 -8.61 8.19 22.12
CA GLU A 259 -9.38 9.43 22.15
C GLU A 259 -9.53 9.99 20.74
N ALA A 260 -10.23 11.14 20.62
CA ALA A 260 -10.25 11.88 19.37
C ALA A 260 -8.84 12.38 19.00
N ASP A 261 -8.53 12.26 17.76
CA ASP A 261 -7.23 12.43 17.16
C ASP A 261 -6.95 13.87 16.67
N PRO A 262 -5.71 14.28 16.51
CA PRO A 262 -4.50 13.83 17.21
C PRO A 262 -4.31 14.55 18.54
N ARG A 263 -3.55 13.95 19.46
CA ARG A 263 -3.36 14.48 20.81
C ARG A 263 -1.90 14.64 21.20
N TYR A 264 -1.68 15.42 22.26
CA TYR A 264 -0.34 15.63 22.79
C TYR A 264 -0.06 14.72 24.00
N ALA A 265 1.17 14.22 24.04
CA ALA A 265 1.80 13.63 25.21
C ALA A 265 2.95 14.54 25.65
N GLU A 266 3.08 14.78 26.94
CA GLU A 266 4.21 15.52 27.52
C GLU A 266 4.94 14.62 28.50
N ILE A 267 6.21 14.37 28.23
CA ILE A 267 7.10 13.58 29.07
C ILE A 267 8.05 14.54 29.74
N HIS A 268 7.88 14.68 31.05
CA HIS A 268 8.67 15.62 31.86
C HIS A 268 9.89 14.90 32.44
N LEU A 269 11.06 15.47 32.23
CA LEU A 269 12.27 15.09 32.94
C LEU A 269 12.21 15.71 34.35
N ASN A 270 12.63 14.96 35.36
CA ASN A 270 12.54 15.41 36.75
C ASN A 270 13.42 16.65 37.03
N GLU A 271 14.39 16.88 36.18
CA GLU A 271 15.30 18.01 36.23
C GLU A 271 15.75 18.41 34.82
N LYS A 272 16.33 19.59 34.70
CA LYS A 272 16.93 20.06 33.45
C LYS A 272 18.20 19.26 33.15
N LEU A 273 18.16 18.42 32.13
CA LEU A 273 19.27 17.59 31.74
C LEU A 273 20.00 18.16 30.50
N MET A 274 21.31 17.95 30.45
CA MET A 274 22.12 18.18 29.24
C MET A 274 22.13 16.91 28.41
N VAL A 275 21.19 16.81 27.49
CA VAL A 275 20.87 15.60 26.74
C VAL A 275 21.75 15.51 25.49
N ALA A 276 22.40 14.37 25.29
CA ALA A 276 23.20 14.04 24.11
C ALA A 276 22.42 13.20 23.09
N GLU A 277 21.53 12.30 23.58
CA GLU A 277 20.76 11.39 22.73
C GLU A 277 19.38 11.14 23.35
N VAL A 278 18.37 10.97 22.49
CA VAL A 278 17.03 10.56 22.86
C VAL A 278 16.58 9.42 21.94
N GLU A 279 16.11 8.33 22.52
CA GLU A 279 15.37 7.30 21.80
C GLU A 279 13.90 7.40 22.15
N VAL A 280 13.05 7.48 21.14
CA VAL A 280 11.59 7.49 21.27
C VAL A 280 11.03 6.23 20.63
N ARG A 281 10.20 5.50 21.36
CA ARG A 281 9.40 4.38 20.84
C ARG A 281 7.93 4.68 21.04
N VAL A 282 7.18 4.68 19.95
CA VAL A 282 5.72 4.89 19.95
C VAL A 282 5.06 3.61 19.50
N THR A 283 4.33 2.95 20.41
CA THR A 283 3.63 1.69 20.16
C THR A 283 2.14 1.94 20.04
N ASN A 284 1.54 1.54 18.91
CA ASN A 284 0.11 1.39 18.79
C ASN A 284 -0.31 0.12 19.52
N LEU A 285 -1.16 0.25 20.54
CA LEU A 285 -1.64 -0.86 21.37
C LEU A 285 -2.84 -1.58 20.77
N ASN A 286 -3.33 -1.16 19.62
CA ASN A 286 -4.34 -1.88 18.87
C ASN A 286 -3.70 -3.14 18.25
N ASN A 287 -4.19 -4.32 18.63
CA ASN A 287 -3.64 -5.61 18.20
C ASN A 287 -4.05 -6.03 16.78
N GLN A 288 -4.61 -5.13 15.98
CA GLN A 288 -4.87 -5.40 14.57
C GLN A 288 -3.55 -5.29 13.78
N GLU A 289 -3.18 -6.33 13.08
CA GLU A 289 -2.02 -6.33 12.19
C GLU A 289 -2.46 -6.02 10.75
N PRO A 290 -1.73 -5.15 10.02
CA PRO A 290 -0.64 -4.31 10.47
C PRO A 290 -1.12 -3.08 11.27
N ALA A 291 -0.48 -2.81 12.40
CA ALA A 291 -0.79 -1.64 13.23
C ALA A 291 0.04 -0.44 12.75
N HIS A 292 -0.63 0.56 12.19
CA HIS A 292 0.01 1.81 11.82
C HIS A 292 0.31 2.66 13.05
N VAL A 293 1.49 3.24 13.10
CA VAL A 293 1.85 4.27 14.09
C VAL A 293 1.90 5.62 13.39
N HIS A 294 1.10 6.57 13.86
CA HIS A 294 1.04 7.92 13.35
C HIS A 294 1.70 8.88 14.33
N LEU A 295 2.64 9.69 13.85
CA LEU A 295 3.33 10.70 14.63
C LEU A 295 3.37 12.01 13.84
N TRP A 296 2.83 13.07 14.42
CA TRP A 296 2.76 14.40 13.80
C TRP A 296 3.91 15.29 14.20
N GLU A 297 4.33 15.22 15.50
CA GLU A 297 5.29 16.18 16.01
C GLU A 297 6.11 15.59 17.15
N VAL A 298 7.39 15.95 17.20
CA VAL A 298 8.30 15.75 18.32
C VAL A 298 8.98 17.10 18.62
N GLN A 299 8.87 17.55 19.86
CA GLN A 299 9.42 18.82 20.32
C GLN A 299 10.26 18.62 21.57
N PHE A 300 11.40 19.28 21.63
CA PHE A 300 12.27 19.32 22.79
C PHE A 300 12.17 20.69 23.44
N LEU A 301 11.51 20.77 24.60
CA LEU A 301 11.24 22.03 25.27
C LEU A 301 12.25 22.28 26.40
N PRO A 302 12.89 23.46 26.42
CA PRO A 302 13.71 23.86 27.55
C PRO A 302 12.86 24.18 28.78
N ALA A 303 13.50 24.25 29.94
CA ALA A 303 12.85 24.76 31.15
C ALA A 303 12.17 26.11 30.89
N ARG A 304 10.94 26.27 31.35
CA ARG A 304 10.32 27.59 31.35
C ARG A 304 11.10 28.49 32.32
N PRO A 305 11.41 29.73 31.92
CA PRO A 305 12.13 30.67 32.76
C PRO A 305 11.37 31.05 34.05
#